data_9ed017262eca4d0d522619d017f38e96
#
_entry.id   9ed017262eca4d0d522619d017f38e96
#
_cell.length_a   1.000
_cell.length_b   1.000
_cell.length_c   1.000
_cell.angle_alpha   90.00
_cell.angle_beta   90.00
_cell.angle_gamma   90.00
#
_symmetry.space_group_name_H-M   'P 1'
#
loop_
_entity.id
_entity.type
_entity.pdbx_description
1 polymer ?
#
loop_
_entity_poly.entity_id
_entity_poly.type
_entity_poly.pdbx_seq_one_letter_code
_entity_poly.pdbx_strand_id
1 'polypeptide(L)'
;VEALKSGQSSAGSATHGLDLSRPGYPVKLGSQHPLTLVKNRIIEIFNQIGYNISEGPEIEDDWHNFTALNLPEYHPARDMQDTFFIQTDPDILLRTHTSSVQVRYMENNTPPIRTISPGRVFRNEAISARAHCIFHQVEGLYIDKDVSFADLKQTLLYFTKALFGKSKIRLRPSYFPFTEPSAEVDIYWGLETEVDYRITKGTGWLEIMGCGMVDPNVL
;
A
#
# COMPACT_ATOMS: atom_id res chain seq x y z
N VAL A 1 -22.09 -0.87 -50.47
CA VAL A 1 -21.26 -2.01 -50.91
C VAL A 1 -21.32 -2.17 -52.42
N GLU A 2 -22.49 -1.97 -53.06
CA GLU A 2 -22.63 -2.03 -54.52
C GLU A 2 -21.97 -0.83 -55.22
N ALA A 3 -22.02 0.38 -54.65
CA ALA A 3 -21.36 1.58 -55.21
C ALA A 3 -19.82 1.45 -55.26
N LEU A 4 -19.22 0.63 -54.42
CA LEU A 4 -17.79 0.32 -54.43
C LEU A 4 -17.38 -0.67 -55.53
N LYS A 5 -18.34 -1.42 -56.09
CA LYS A 5 -18.10 -2.40 -57.16
C LYS A 5 -18.28 -1.81 -58.55
N SER A 6 -18.98 -0.69 -58.69
CA SER A 6 -19.34 -0.13 -60.02
C SER A 6 -18.33 0.85 -60.61
N GLY A 7 -17.27 1.22 -59.91
CA GLY A 7 -16.21 2.09 -60.43
C GLY A 7 -16.66 3.47 -60.96
N GLN A 8 -17.88 3.91 -60.61
CA GLN A 8 -18.37 5.22 -61.03
C GLN A 8 -17.87 6.30 -60.09
N SER A 9 -16.82 6.99 -60.54
CA SER A 9 -16.39 8.24 -59.95
C SER A 9 -17.40 9.32 -60.23
N SER A 10 -18.21 9.76 -59.29
CA SER A 10 -18.92 11.03 -59.37
C SER A 10 -17.90 12.17 -59.34
N ALA A 11 -17.72 12.85 -60.42
CA ALA A 11 -16.93 14.07 -60.50
C ALA A 11 -17.57 15.15 -59.64
N GLY A 12 -16.87 15.56 -58.55
CA GLY A 12 -17.26 16.74 -57.81
C GLY A 12 -17.18 16.64 -56.29
N SER A 13 -16.08 16.21 -55.77
CA SER A 13 -15.53 16.62 -54.45
C SER A 13 -14.16 15.96 -54.33
N ALA A 14 -13.11 16.74 -54.30
CA ALA A 14 -11.79 16.23 -53.92
C ALA A 14 -11.81 15.85 -52.42
N THR A 15 -12.44 14.73 -52.10
CA THR A 15 -12.15 14.03 -50.85
C THR A 15 -10.73 13.53 -51.02
N HIS A 16 -9.79 14.20 -50.39
CA HIS A 16 -8.48 13.63 -50.13
C HIS A 16 -8.72 12.26 -49.50
N GLY A 17 -8.66 11.20 -50.33
CA GLY A 17 -8.76 9.84 -49.81
C GLY A 17 -7.72 9.67 -48.72
N LEU A 18 -8.16 9.24 -47.58
CA LEU A 18 -7.24 8.88 -46.47
C LEU A 18 -6.22 7.87 -47.06
N ASP A 19 -4.96 8.27 -47.08
CA ASP A 19 -3.86 7.41 -47.47
C ASP A 19 -3.60 6.38 -46.36
N LEU A 20 -4.17 5.20 -46.51
CA LEU A 20 -4.05 4.10 -45.56
C LEU A 20 -2.69 3.40 -45.61
N SER A 21 -1.81 3.77 -46.56
CA SER A 21 -0.45 3.25 -46.63
C SER A 21 0.52 3.98 -45.67
N ARG A 22 0.11 5.16 -45.18
CA ARG A 22 0.91 5.90 -44.19
C ARG A 22 0.86 5.21 -42.85
N PRO A 23 2.02 5.00 -42.18
CA PRO A 23 2.01 4.55 -40.82
C PRO A 23 1.23 5.56 -39.95
N GLY A 24 0.41 5.06 -39.04
CA GLY A 24 -0.32 5.90 -38.09
C GLY A 24 0.62 6.82 -37.31
N TYR A 25 0.11 7.95 -36.84
CA TYR A 25 0.88 8.81 -35.93
C TYR A 25 1.39 7.99 -34.77
N PRO A 26 2.71 8.00 -34.45
CA PRO A 26 3.23 7.25 -33.32
C PRO A 26 2.65 7.84 -32.03
N VAL A 27 1.75 7.11 -31.41
CA VAL A 27 1.24 7.47 -30.08
C VAL A 27 2.35 7.15 -29.09
N LYS A 28 2.90 8.17 -28.41
CA LYS A 28 3.83 7.96 -27.30
C LYS A 28 3.07 7.23 -26.18
N LEU A 29 3.47 6.01 -25.91
CA LEU A 29 2.96 5.28 -24.77
C LEU A 29 3.43 5.98 -23.50
N GLY A 30 2.51 6.20 -22.56
CA GLY A 30 2.83 6.68 -21.25
C GLY A 30 3.60 5.62 -20.44
N SER A 31 4.20 6.04 -19.33
CA SER A 31 4.82 5.15 -18.35
C SER A 31 4.05 5.18 -17.02
N GLN A 32 4.08 4.08 -16.29
CA GLN A 32 3.50 4.03 -14.95
C GLN A 32 4.48 4.61 -13.92
N HIS A 33 3.95 5.29 -12.91
CA HIS A 33 4.75 5.79 -11.82
C HIS A 33 5.35 4.62 -11.02
N PRO A 34 6.61 4.69 -10.53
CA PRO A 34 7.24 3.62 -9.75
C PRO A 34 6.41 3.13 -8.57
N LEU A 35 5.75 4.03 -7.82
CA LEU A 35 4.84 3.64 -6.73
C LEU A 35 3.68 2.77 -7.20
N THR A 36 3.12 3.05 -8.38
CA THR A 36 2.06 2.22 -8.96
C THR A 36 2.55 0.83 -9.30
N LEU A 37 3.76 0.73 -9.88
CA LEU A 37 4.38 -0.56 -10.21
C LEU A 37 4.62 -1.39 -8.95
N VAL A 38 5.18 -0.79 -7.90
CA VAL A 38 5.44 -1.48 -6.62
C VAL A 38 4.13 -1.88 -5.96
N LYS A 39 3.14 -0.99 -5.89
CA LYS A 39 1.81 -1.30 -5.34
C LYS A 39 1.18 -2.50 -6.07
N ASN A 40 1.15 -2.48 -7.39
CA ASN A 40 0.58 -3.57 -8.17
C ASN A 40 1.33 -4.88 -7.93
N ARG A 41 2.66 -4.83 -7.83
CA ARG A 41 3.46 -6.02 -7.52
C ARG A 41 3.16 -6.59 -6.14
N ILE A 42 2.98 -5.76 -5.12
CA ILE A 42 2.56 -6.20 -3.78
C ILE A 42 1.18 -6.85 -3.84
N ILE A 43 0.23 -6.24 -4.54
CA ILE A 43 -1.13 -6.79 -4.73
C ILE A 43 -1.06 -8.18 -5.39
N GLU A 44 -0.29 -8.34 -6.46
CA GLU A 44 -0.11 -9.63 -7.14
C GLU A 44 0.41 -10.72 -6.18
N ILE A 45 1.43 -10.38 -5.38
CA ILE A 45 2.04 -11.32 -4.42
C ILE A 45 1.01 -11.79 -3.40
N PHE A 46 0.24 -10.89 -2.82
CA PHE A 46 -0.76 -11.23 -1.80
C PHE A 46 -1.98 -11.95 -2.39
N ASN A 47 -2.41 -11.59 -3.60
CA ASN A 47 -3.47 -12.31 -4.31
C ASN A 47 -3.12 -13.78 -4.53
N GLN A 48 -1.85 -14.12 -4.79
CA GLN A 48 -1.38 -15.50 -4.97
C GLN A 48 -1.53 -16.35 -3.71
N ILE A 49 -1.60 -15.75 -2.54
CA ILE A 49 -1.80 -16.42 -1.26
C ILE A 49 -3.19 -16.18 -0.66
N GLY A 50 -4.14 -15.73 -1.49
CA GLY A 50 -5.55 -15.66 -1.15
C GLY A 50 -5.98 -14.41 -0.38
N TYR A 51 -5.22 -13.33 -0.42
CA TYR A 51 -5.64 -12.05 0.14
C TYR A 51 -6.48 -11.26 -0.87
N ASN A 52 -7.56 -10.66 -0.40
CA ASN A 52 -8.36 -9.69 -1.13
C ASN A 52 -7.80 -8.27 -0.93
N ILE A 53 -8.30 -7.31 -1.70
CA ILE A 53 -7.99 -5.90 -1.52
C ILE A 53 -9.17 -5.24 -0.82
N SER A 54 -8.89 -4.49 0.24
CA SER A 54 -9.85 -3.61 0.89
C SER A 54 -9.44 -2.14 0.72
N GLU A 55 -10.39 -1.30 0.44
CA GLU A 55 -10.20 0.14 0.28
C GLU A 55 -11.08 0.89 1.27
N GLY A 56 -10.65 2.07 1.68
CA GLY A 56 -11.39 2.93 2.59
C GLY A 56 -11.05 4.40 2.39
N PRO A 57 -11.79 5.31 3.06
CA PRO A 57 -11.62 6.74 2.89
C PRO A 57 -10.26 7.23 3.40
N GLU A 58 -9.80 8.35 2.83
CA GLU A 58 -8.60 9.04 3.32
C GLU A 58 -8.93 10.02 4.46
N ILE A 59 -10.19 10.44 4.55
CA ILE A 59 -10.73 11.27 5.63
C ILE A 59 -11.41 10.32 6.61
N GLU A 60 -10.98 10.34 7.86
CA GLU A 60 -11.44 9.43 8.90
C GLU A 60 -11.89 10.17 10.14
N ASP A 61 -12.68 9.50 10.94
CA ASP A 61 -12.98 9.92 12.31
C ASP A 61 -11.94 9.37 13.30
N ASP A 62 -11.93 9.93 14.51
CA ASP A 62 -11.03 9.51 15.59
C ASP A 62 -11.20 8.03 15.94
N TRP A 63 -12.44 7.53 15.93
CA TRP A 63 -12.71 6.18 16.37
C TRP A 63 -12.03 5.15 15.47
N HIS A 64 -12.19 5.24 14.15
CA HIS A 64 -11.58 4.30 13.21
C HIS A 64 -10.06 4.45 13.11
N ASN A 65 -9.56 5.70 13.28
CA ASN A 65 -8.11 5.93 13.13
C ASN A 65 -7.33 5.64 14.40
N PHE A 66 -7.96 5.70 15.58
CA PHE A 66 -7.25 5.56 16.86
C PHE A 66 -7.96 4.66 17.86
N THR A 67 -9.20 4.97 18.26
CA THR A 67 -9.85 4.31 19.41
C THR A 67 -10.04 2.82 19.17
N ALA A 68 -10.56 2.41 18.01
CA ALA A 68 -10.76 1.01 17.62
C ALA A 68 -9.43 0.23 17.49
N LEU A 69 -8.31 0.93 17.39
CA LEU A 69 -6.95 0.36 17.30
C LEU A 69 -6.22 0.35 18.64
N ASN A 70 -6.96 0.44 19.74
CA ASN A 70 -6.40 0.41 21.10
C ASN A 70 -5.40 1.55 21.39
N LEU A 71 -5.51 2.69 20.67
CA LEU A 71 -4.72 3.87 20.99
C LEU A 71 -5.45 4.71 22.05
N PRO A 72 -4.86 4.89 23.25
CA PRO A 72 -5.49 5.67 24.31
C PRO A 72 -5.56 7.17 23.98
N GLU A 73 -6.49 7.91 24.61
CA GLU A 73 -6.70 9.34 24.36
C GLU A 73 -5.44 10.20 24.50
N TYR A 74 -4.56 9.82 25.43
CA TYR A 74 -3.30 10.54 25.69
C TYR A 74 -2.12 10.07 24.83
N HIS A 75 -2.35 9.20 23.84
CA HIS A 75 -1.26 8.70 22.97
C HIS A 75 -0.70 9.82 22.10
N PRO A 76 0.64 9.99 22.02
CA PRO A 76 1.25 11.09 21.25
C PRO A 76 0.84 11.14 19.79
N ALA A 77 0.53 10.00 19.16
CA ALA A 77 0.08 9.96 17.76
C ALA A 77 -1.25 10.68 17.53
N ARG A 78 -2.03 10.95 18.59
CA ARG A 78 -3.25 11.77 18.51
C ARG A 78 -2.98 13.28 18.62
N ASP A 79 -1.73 13.69 18.85
CA ASP A 79 -1.37 15.10 18.92
C ASP A 79 -1.52 15.75 17.54
N MET A 80 -1.95 17.01 17.52
CA MET A 80 -2.00 17.85 16.32
C MET A 80 -0.62 18.04 15.65
N GLN A 81 0.46 17.75 16.36
CA GLN A 81 1.82 17.79 15.81
C GLN A 81 2.07 16.64 14.83
N ASP A 82 1.41 15.49 15.02
CA ASP A 82 1.64 14.29 14.20
C ASP A 82 0.45 13.97 13.27
N THR A 83 -0.71 14.62 13.45
CA THR A 83 -1.95 14.34 12.71
C THR A 83 -2.51 15.60 12.06
N PHE A 84 -2.98 15.49 10.82
CA PHE A 84 -3.73 16.55 10.15
C PHE A 84 -5.22 16.46 10.48
N PHE A 85 -5.70 17.30 11.38
CA PHE A 85 -7.13 17.46 11.66
C PHE A 85 -7.77 18.39 10.64
N ILE A 86 -8.93 17.98 10.12
CA ILE A 86 -9.79 18.80 9.25
C ILE A 86 -10.82 19.55 10.11
N GLN A 87 -11.29 18.89 11.18
CA GLN A 87 -12.25 19.40 12.12
C GLN A 87 -11.95 18.81 13.51
N THR A 88 -12.24 19.55 14.57
CA THR A 88 -11.95 19.19 15.96
C THR A 88 -13.21 19.14 16.83
N ASP A 89 -14.38 19.00 16.37
CA ASP A 89 -15.61 18.72 17.13
C ASP A 89 -16.74 18.38 16.16
N PRO A 90 -17.00 17.10 15.88
CA PRO A 90 -16.18 15.92 16.22
C PRO A 90 -14.85 15.90 15.48
N ASP A 91 -13.86 15.15 16.01
CA ASP A 91 -12.55 15.02 15.39
C ASP A 91 -12.63 14.26 14.05
N ILE A 92 -12.35 14.98 12.96
CA ILE A 92 -12.23 14.47 11.61
C ILE A 92 -10.82 14.78 11.11
N LEU A 93 -10.13 13.79 10.58
CA LEU A 93 -8.71 13.86 10.28
C LEU A 93 -8.34 13.17 8.96
N LEU A 94 -7.15 13.43 8.48
CA LEU A 94 -6.53 12.61 7.42
C LEU A 94 -5.87 11.39 8.06
N ARG A 95 -6.21 10.18 7.59
CA ARG A 95 -5.72 8.92 8.18
C ARG A 95 -4.20 8.88 8.24
N THR A 96 -3.66 8.47 9.38
CA THR A 96 -2.23 8.38 9.65
C THR A 96 -1.62 7.02 9.26
N HIS A 97 -2.47 6.04 8.99
CA HIS A 97 -2.16 4.67 8.56
C HIS A 97 -3.37 4.07 7.83
N THR A 98 -3.20 2.92 7.21
CA THR A 98 -4.30 2.21 6.54
C THR A 98 -5.01 1.20 7.46
N SER A 99 -4.67 1.15 8.74
CA SER A 99 -5.32 0.28 9.73
C SER A 99 -6.81 0.62 9.94
N SER A 100 -7.22 1.88 9.72
CA SER A 100 -8.62 2.27 9.73
C SER A 100 -9.47 1.49 8.72
N VAL A 101 -8.87 1.13 7.57
CA VAL A 101 -9.53 0.27 6.57
C VAL A 101 -9.74 -1.14 7.12
N GLN A 102 -8.79 -1.65 7.91
CA GLN A 102 -8.94 -2.97 8.54
C GLN A 102 -10.09 -2.97 9.55
N VAL A 103 -10.22 -1.91 10.36
CA VAL A 103 -11.35 -1.73 11.28
C VAL A 103 -12.68 -1.77 10.52
N ARG A 104 -12.84 -0.94 9.48
CA ARG A 104 -14.04 -0.93 8.63
C ARG A 104 -14.32 -2.27 7.97
N TYR A 105 -13.27 -3.00 7.59
CA TYR A 105 -13.42 -4.32 7.00
C TYR A 105 -13.93 -5.34 8.02
N MET A 106 -13.41 -5.31 9.25
CA MET A 106 -13.85 -6.20 10.35
C MET A 106 -15.30 -5.91 10.77
N GLU A 107 -15.74 -4.66 10.77
CA GLU A 107 -17.14 -4.30 11.08
C GLU A 107 -18.15 -4.93 10.11
N ASN A 108 -17.75 -5.12 8.86
CA ASN A 108 -18.64 -5.56 7.78
C ASN A 108 -18.42 -6.99 7.33
N ASN A 109 -17.43 -7.70 7.87
CA ASN A 109 -17.07 -9.04 7.46
C ASN A 109 -16.78 -9.94 8.65
N THR A 110 -17.12 -11.20 8.53
CA THR A 110 -16.81 -12.23 9.53
C THR A 110 -15.60 -13.06 9.11
N PRO A 111 -14.80 -13.57 10.05
CA PRO A 111 -13.70 -14.48 9.73
C PRO A 111 -14.18 -15.74 8.97
N PRO A 112 -13.35 -16.31 8.08
CA PRO A 112 -11.94 -15.95 7.88
C PRO A 112 -11.74 -14.67 7.06
N ILE A 113 -10.83 -13.79 7.51
CA ILE A 113 -10.47 -12.56 6.83
C ILE A 113 -9.01 -12.66 6.35
N ARG A 114 -8.79 -12.38 5.08
CA ARG A 114 -7.46 -12.19 4.48
C ARG A 114 -7.53 -11.01 3.53
N THR A 115 -7.02 -9.87 3.95
CA THR A 115 -7.08 -8.64 3.15
C THR A 115 -5.81 -7.83 3.24
N ILE A 116 -5.52 -7.08 2.18
CA ILE A 116 -4.52 -6.01 2.19
C ILE A 116 -5.19 -4.68 1.91
N SER A 117 -4.69 -3.63 2.55
CA SER A 117 -5.23 -2.27 2.47
C SER A 117 -4.16 -1.33 1.94
N PRO A 118 -4.00 -1.21 0.59
CA PRO A 118 -3.08 -0.25 0.01
C PRO A 118 -3.70 1.15 -0.01
N GLY A 119 -2.95 2.18 0.41
CA GLY A 119 -3.48 3.54 0.38
C GLY A 119 -2.46 4.63 0.69
N ARG A 120 -2.86 5.87 0.44
CA ARG A 120 -2.13 7.04 0.90
C ARG A 120 -2.43 7.28 2.37
N VAL A 121 -1.43 7.75 3.08
CA VAL A 121 -1.51 8.13 4.50
C VAL A 121 -0.81 9.46 4.72
N PHE A 122 -1.15 10.12 5.81
CA PHE A 122 -0.80 11.50 6.03
C PHE A 122 -0.25 11.66 7.46
N ARG A 123 0.91 12.28 7.59
CA ARG A 123 1.50 12.60 8.90
C ARG A 123 2.08 13.99 8.87
N ASN A 124 1.81 14.76 9.91
CA ASN A 124 2.28 16.14 10.04
C ASN A 124 3.75 16.15 10.48
N GLU A 125 4.61 15.56 9.67
CA GLU A 125 6.06 15.46 9.90
C GLU A 125 6.81 16.49 9.06
N ALA A 126 7.94 16.94 9.55
CA ALA A 126 8.84 17.79 8.79
C ALA A 126 9.39 17.05 7.56
N ILE A 127 9.22 17.65 6.40
CA ILE A 127 9.70 17.09 5.13
C ILE A 127 11.22 16.99 5.13
N SER A 128 11.74 15.83 4.80
CA SER A 128 13.17 15.56 4.68
C SER A 128 13.46 14.64 3.47
N ALA A 129 14.71 14.31 3.25
CA ALA A 129 15.09 13.36 2.21
C ALA A 129 14.52 11.93 2.44
N ARG A 130 14.01 11.63 3.64
CA ARG A 130 13.52 10.30 4.05
C ARG A 130 12.09 10.30 4.57
N ALA A 131 11.50 11.45 4.85
CA ALA A 131 10.16 11.60 5.39
C ALA A 131 9.38 12.63 4.57
N HIS A 132 8.16 12.31 4.27
CA HIS A 132 7.22 13.21 3.59
C HIS A 132 5.87 13.14 4.31
N CYS A 133 5.18 14.26 4.38
CA CYS A 133 3.86 14.34 5.03
C CYS A 133 2.78 13.48 4.33
N ILE A 134 3.01 13.07 3.08
CA ILE A 134 2.16 12.16 2.32
C ILE A 134 3.03 10.98 1.85
N PHE A 135 2.63 9.76 2.19
CA PHE A 135 3.30 8.56 1.70
C PHE A 135 2.29 7.43 1.47
N HIS A 136 2.76 6.31 0.93
CA HIS A 136 1.91 5.16 0.63
C HIS A 136 2.25 4.02 1.59
N GLN A 137 1.22 3.37 2.08
CA GLN A 137 1.32 2.23 2.97
C GLN A 137 0.49 1.07 2.42
N VAL A 138 0.92 -0.15 2.69
CA VAL A 138 0.14 -1.36 2.46
C VAL A 138 0.14 -2.13 3.76
N GLU A 139 -1.02 -2.35 4.32
CA GLU A 139 -1.19 -3.19 5.50
C GLU A 139 -1.89 -4.49 5.15
N GLY A 140 -1.57 -5.57 5.84
CA GLY A 140 -2.22 -6.86 5.68
C GLY A 140 -2.86 -7.31 6.98
N LEU A 141 -4.08 -7.85 6.89
CA LEU A 141 -4.82 -8.44 8.00
C LEU A 141 -5.18 -9.89 7.67
N TYR A 142 -4.85 -10.80 8.60
CA TYR A 142 -5.26 -12.19 8.54
C TYR A 142 -5.89 -12.62 9.86
N ILE A 143 -7.16 -12.96 9.83
CA ILE A 143 -7.93 -13.46 10.97
C ILE A 143 -8.55 -14.81 10.58
N ASP A 144 -8.21 -15.86 11.31
CA ASP A 144 -8.77 -17.20 11.12
C ASP A 144 -8.57 -18.01 12.41
N LYS A 145 -9.16 -19.19 12.48
CA LYS A 145 -8.94 -20.14 13.58
C LYS A 145 -7.51 -20.65 13.54
N ASP A 146 -6.92 -20.82 14.71
CA ASP A 146 -5.60 -21.43 14.92
C ASP A 146 -4.43 -20.69 14.24
N VAL A 147 -4.60 -19.40 13.86
CA VAL A 147 -3.54 -18.54 13.32
C VAL A 147 -2.53 -18.24 14.42
N SER A 148 -1.26 -18.37 14.08
CA SER A 148 -0.15 -18.21 15.01
C SER A 148 0.91 -17.22 14.49
N PHE A 149 1.82 -16.83 15.37
CA PHE A 149 2.99 -16.03 14.99
C PHE A 149 3.89 -16.74 13.95
N ALA A 150 3.83 -18.08 13.88
CA ALA A 150 4.54 -18.84 12.85
C ALA A 150 3.94 -18.59 11.45
N ASP A 151 2.63 -18.48 11.35
CA ASP A 151 1.93 -18.17 10.09
C ASP A 151 2.25 -16.75 9.62
N LEU A 152 2.26 -15.78 10.55
CA LEU A 152 2.74 -14.43 10.29
C LEU A 152 4.16 -14.45 9.72
N LYS A 153 5.09 -15.14 10.38
CA LYS A 153 6.48 -15.25 9.93
C LYS A 153 6.59 -15.89 8.55
N GLN A 154 5.82 -16.92 8.26
CA GLN A 154 5.81 -17.56 6.94
C GLN A 154 5.29 -16.61 5.85
N THR A 155 4.22 -15.89 6.12
CA THR A 155 3.67 -14.87 5.20
C THR A 155 4.71 -13.79 4.89
N LEU A 156 5.42 -13.31 5.91
CA LEU A 156 6.49 -12.32 5.76
C LEU A 156 7.68 -12.86 4.95
N LEU A 157 8.09 -14.11 5.19
CA LEU A 157 9.15 -14.77 4.41
C LEU A 157 8.75 -14.94 2.95
N TYR A 158 7.52 -15.34 2.69
CA TYR A 158 6.99 -15.45 1.33
C TYR A 158 7.01 -14.09 0.63
N PHE A 159 6.44 -13.08 1.26
CA PHE A 159 6.36 -11.72 0.73
C PHE A 159 7.73 -11.14 0.42
N THR A 160 8.65 -11.18 1.38
CA THR A 160 10.00 -10.61 1.21
C THR A 160 10.78 -11.34 0.12
N LYS A 161 10.65 -12.66 0.02
CA LYS A 161 11.27 -13.45 -1.04
C LYS A 161 10.69 -13.12 -2.42
N ALA A 162 9.37 -12.94 -2.52
CA ALA A 162 8.68 -12.64 -3.78
C ALA A 162 8.95 -11.21 -4.27
N LEU A 163 9.11 -10.24 -3.35
CA LEU A 163 9.33 -8.83 -3.69
C LEU A 163 10.82 -8.50 -3.89
N PHE A 164 11.70 -8.98 -3.00
CA PHE A 164 13.13 -8.63 -2.97
C PHE A 164 14.05 -9.75 -3.46
N GLY A 165 13.51 -10.92 -3.84
CA GLY A 165 14.31 -12.08 -4.24
C GLY A 165 14.86 -12.85 -3.04
N LYS A 166 16.15 -13.19 -3.04
CA LYS A 166 16.81 -13.89 -1.94
C LYS A 166 17.06 -12.92 -0.79
N SER A 167 16.10 -12.75 0.10
CA SER A 167 16.25 -11.88 1.26
C SER A 167 16.40 -12.68 2.55
N LYS A 168 17.34 -12.26 3.38
CA LYS A 168 17.45 -12.68 4.77
C LYS A 168 16.69 -11.67 5.60
N ILE A 169 15.75 -12.13 6.43
CA ILE A 169 14.97 -11.26 7.30
C ILE A 169 15.41 -11.41 8.76
N ARG A 170 15.17 -10.35 9.54
CA ARG A 170 15.32 -10.32 10.99
C ARG A 170 14.07 -9.67 11.58
N LEU A 171 13.51 -10.29 12.61
CA LEU A 171 12.45 -9.70 13.41
C LEU A 171 13.08 -9.16 14.72
N ARG A 172 12.83 -7.89 14.98
CA ARG A 172 13.22 -7.22 16.23
C ARG A 172 11.97 -6.97 17.07
N PRO A 173 11.91 -7.39 18.34
CA PRO A 173 10.80 -7.02 19.22
C PRO A 173 10.55 -5.52 19.19
N SER A 174 9.29 -5.11 19.10
CA SER A 174 8.84 -3.74 19.11
C SER A 174 7.50 -3.63 19.83
N TYR A 175 6.96 -2.44 19.96
CA TYR A 175 5.68 -2.19 20.57
C TYR A 175 4.77 -1.41 19.63
N PHE A 176 3.56 -1.92 19.44
CA PHE A 176 2.46 -1.20 18.78
C PHE A 176 1.18 -1.40 19.62
N PRO A 177 0.36 -0.36 19.82
CA PRO A 177 -0.84 -0.45 20.67
C PRO A 177 -1.87 -1.50 20.21
N PHE A 178 -1.88 -1.80 18.93
CA PHE A 178 -2.86 -2.66 18.26
C PHE A 178 -2.36 -4.10 18.02
N THR A 179 -1.14 -4.46 18.47
CA THR A 179 -0.59 -5.82 18.31
C THR A 179 0.24 -6.26 19.51
N GLU A 180 0.11 -7.55 19.89
CA GLU A 180 0.94 -8.20 20.92
C GLU A 180 1.02 -9.71 20.61
N PRO A 181 2.20 -10.32 20.44
CA PRO A 181 3.52 -9.69 20.34
C PRO A 181 3.71 -8.90 19.05
N SER A 182 4.55 -7.87 19.12
CA SER A 182 4.89 -6.99 18.01
C SER A 182 6.36 -7.09 17.64
N ALA A 183 6.66 -6.87 16.36
CA ALA A 183 8.03 -6.83 15.87
C ALA A 183 8.18 -5.88 14.67
N GLU A 184 9.39 -5.36 14.51
CA GLU A 184 9.85 -4.72 13.27
C GLU A 184 10.59 -5.73 12.41
N VAL A 185 10.38 -5.65 11.11
CA VAL A 185 10.98 -6.56 10.12
C VAL A 185 12.05 -5.82 9.34
N ASP A 186 13.28 -6.31 9.44
CA ASP A 186 14.39 -5.85 8.63
C ASP A 186 14.73 -6.88 7.56
N ILE A 187 15.14 -6.42 6.40
CA ILE A 187 15.80 -7.25 5.37
C ILE A 187 17.29 -6.97 5.34
N TYR A 188 18.09 -7.99 5.05
CA TYR A 188 19.50 -7.79 4.78
C TYR A 188 19.68 -7.29 3.35
N TRP A 189 20.04 -6.01 3.22
CA TRP A 189 20.24 -5.32 1.95
C TRP A 189 21.66 -5.49 1.41
N GLY A 190 22.63 -5.57 2.30
CA GLY A 190 24.06 -5.61 1.99
C GLY A 190 24.78 -4.30 2.25
N LEU A 191 26.07 -4.29 1.95
CA LEU A 191 27.00 -3.15 2.09
C LEU A 191 27.99 -3.11 0.92
N GLU A 192 27.53 -3.46 -0.29
CA GLU A 192 28.40 -3.60 -1.46
C GLU A 192 28.74 -2.26 -2.11
N THR A 193 27.86 -1.27 -1.96
CA THR A 193 28.00 0.07 -2.54
C THR A 193 27.88 1.17 -1.50
N GLU A 194 28.35 2.38 -1.83
CA GLU A 194 28.14 3.57 -0.96
C GLU A 194 26.65 3.90 -0.78
N VAL A 195 25.82 3.57 -1.78
CA VAL A 195 24.37 3.74 -1.69
C VAL A 195 23.80 2.79 -0.64
N ASP A 196 24.24 1.52 -0.62
CA ASP A 196 23.80 0.54 0.38
C ASP A 196 24.19 0.99 1.79
N TYR A 197 25.43 1.47 1.94
CA TYR A 197 25.90 1.99 3.21
C TYR A 197 25.05 3.16 3.71
N ARG A 198 24.68 4.09 2.81
CA ARG A 198 23.84 5.24 3.14
C ARG A 198 22.41 4.84 3.48
N ILE A 199 21.80 3.93 2.71
CA ILE A 199 20.41 3.46 2.91
C ILE A 199 20.31 2.72 4.25
N THR A 200 21.24 1.81 4.51
CA THR A 200 21.22 0.94 5.70
C THR A 200 21.88 1.59 6.93
N LYS A 201 22.33 2.84 6.84
CA LYS A 201 23.09 3.53 7.89
C LYS A 201 24.33 2.73 8.34
N GLY A 202 24.97 2.02 7.41
CA GLY A 202 26.15 1.20 7.65
C GLY A 202 25.92 -0.14 8.33
N THR A 203 24.66 -0.53 8.57
CA THR A 203 24.34 -1.80 9.24
C THR A 203 24.15 -2.97 8.29
N GLY A 204 23.93 -2.72 7.01
CA GLY A 204 23.51 -3.71 6.01
C GLY A 204 22.06 -4.16 6.16
N TRP A 205 21.31 -3.65 7.15
CA TRP A 205 19.91 -3.97 7.38
C TRP A 205 19.01 -2.78 7.07
N LEU A 206 17.89 -3.05 6.42
CA LEU A 206 16.87 -2.07 6.10
C LEU A 206 15.55 -2.50 6.74
N GLU A 207 15.02 -1.66 7.61
CA GLU A 207 13.67 -1.82 8.14
C GLU A 207 12.64 -1.55 7.05
N ILE A 208 11.68 -2.47 6.90
CA ILE A 208 10.69 -2.41 5.82
C ILE A 208 9.25 -2.35 6.32
N MET A 209 8.95 -2.88 7.51
CA MET A 209 7.59 -2.89 8.07
C MET A 209 7.57 -3.21 9.56
N GLY A 210 6.45 -2.87 10.21
CA GLY A 210 6.03 -3.44 11.49
C GLY A 210 5.10 -4.65 11.28
N CYS A 211 5.06 -5.56 12.22
CA CYS A 211 4.15 -6.69 12.23
C CYS A 211 3.80 -7.14 13.66
N GLY A 212 2.73 -7.90 13.82
CA GLY A 212 2.35 -8.47 15.11
C GLY A 212 1.08 -9.30 15.03
N MET A 213 0.76 -9.97 16.13
CA MET A 213 -0.55 -10.57 16.31
C MET A 213 -1.52 -9.48 16.76
N VAL A 214 -2.72 -9.46 16.20
CA VAL A 214 -3.72 -8.43 16.54
C VAL A 214 -4.08 -8.53 18.02
N ASP A 215 -4.07 -7.39 18.71
CA ASP A 215 -4.46 -7.32 20.13
C ASP A 215 -5.96 -7.70 20.28
N PRO A 216 -6.34 -8.51 21.28
CA PRO A 216 -7.74 -8.88 21.52
C PRO A 216 -8.69 -7.70 21.72
N ASN A 217 -8.19 -6.52 22.14
CA ASN A 217 -9.02 -5.33 22.26
C ASN A 217 -9.37 -4.68 20.90
N VAL A 218 -8.72 -5.11 19.82
CA VAL A 218 -8.97 -4.63 18.45
C VAL A 218 -9.91 -5.57 17.70
N LEU A 219 -10.02 -6.84 18.13
CA LEU A 219 -10.89 -7.86 17.57
C LEU A 219 -12.27 -7.82 18.21
#